data_7c2924660f76bee381b59bcea23f0d8b
#
_entry.id   7c2924660f76bee381b59bcea23f0d8b
#
_cell.length_a   1.000
_cell.length_b   1.000
_cell.length_c   1.000
_cell.angle_alpha   90.00
_cell.angle_beta   90.00
_cell.angle_gamma   90.00
#
_symmetry.space_group_name_H-M   'P 1'
#
loop_
_entity.id
_entity.type
_entity.pdbx_description
1 polymer ?
#
loop_
_entity_poly.entity_id
_entity_poly.type
_entity_poly.pdbx_seq_one_letter_code
_entity_poly.pdbx_strand_id
1 'polypeptide(L)'
;SYKSVITTSSEATSSTKLGDLSVWSKISTSPVLTAKNTSGGTTSITLTSTMTIGDVVTKLNSAGLSAAFSSSGVLAVTGGEVSGNAAEALGIKSGSENTSGVWANGNTLFTQGVNYAVASNTLGELGISTAKPSSGYALAVYNSSNALVKEISVSSSTRIDDIFSALSQYGIT
;
A
#
# COMPACT_ATOMS: atom_id res chain seq x y z
N SER A 1 -3.99 -5.19 -26.15
CA SER A 1 -5.00 -4.58 -25.29
C SER A 1 -4.34 -4.15 -23.97
N TYR A 2 -4.28 -2.85 -23.72
CA TYR A 2 -3.78 -2.32 -22.45
C TYR A 2 -4.91 -2.38 -21.42
N LYS A 3 -4.63 -2.95 -20.26
CA LYS A 3 -5.56 -2.93 -19.12
C LYS A 3 -5.09 -1.89 -18.13
N SER A 4 -5.94 -0.94 -17.79
CA SER A 4 -5.66 -0.03 -16.68
C SER A 4 -5.73 -0.80 -15.37
N VAL A 5 -4.76 -0.58 -14.50
CA VAL A 5 -4.62 -1.25 -13.22
C VAL A 5 -4.77 -0.23 -12.11
N ILE A 6 -5.63 -0.53 -11.15
CA ILE A 6 -5.77 0.24 -9.92
C ILE A 6 -5.00 -0.46 -8.82
N THR A 7 -4.11 0.26 -8.18
CA THR A 7 -3.48 -0.19 -6.94
C THR A 7 -4.38 0.22 -5.78
N THR A 8 -5.01 -0.75 -5.14
CA THR A 8 -5.77 -0.53 -3.91
C THR A 8 -4.88 -0.84 -2.72
N SER A 9 -4.90 0.01 -1.71
CA SER A 9 -4.26 -0.25 -0.43
C SER A 9 -5.31 -0.29 0.66
N SER A 10 -5.23 -1.26 1.55
CA SER A 10 -6.02 -1.32 2.77
C SER A 10 -5.10 -1.56 3.95
N GLU A 11 -5.52 -1.15 5.14
CA GLU A 11 -4.77 -1.45 6.36
C GLU A 11 -4.62 -2.96 6.53
N ALA A 12 -3.42 -3.40 6.86
CA ALA A 12 -3.16 -4.80 7.11
C ALA A 12 -3.85 -5.25 8.40
N THR A 13 -4.14 -6.54 8.48
CA THR A 13 -4.65 -7.21 9.68
C THR A 13 -3.66 -8.26 10.17
N SER A 14 -3.87 -8.81 11.33
CA SER A 14 -3.00 -9.87 11.86
C SER A 14 -2.98 -11.12 10.96
N SER A 15 -4.04 -11.36 10.19
CA SER A 15 -4.14 -12.46 9.22
C SER A 15 -3.54 -12.14 7.85
N THR A 16 -3.13 -10.89 7.60
CA THR A 16 -2.49 -10.50 6.34
C THR A 16 -1.16 -11.22 6.18
N LYS A 17 -0.95 -11.86 5.03
CA LYS A 17 0.32 -12.50 4.68
C LYS A 17 1.38 -11.44 4.39
N LEU A 18 2.62 -11.70 4.76
CA LEU A 18 3.73 -10.79 4.51
C LEU A 18 3.92 -10.51 3.01
N GLY A 19 3.68 -11.53 2.16
CA GLY A 19 3.75 -11.39 0.71
C GLY A 19 2.74 -10.41 0.11
N ASP A 20 1.64 -10.15 0.82
CA ASP A 20 0.58 -9.24 0.38
C ASP A 20 0.83 -7.79 0.86
N LEU A 21 1.87 -7.56 1.68
CA LEU A 21 2.22 -6.23 2.15
C LEU A 21 2.89 -5.41 1.05
N SER A 22 2.56 -4.13 0.98
CA SER A 22 3.21 -3.17 0.07
C SER A 22 4.74 -3.08 0.29
N VAL A 23 5.20 -3.38 1.49
CA VAL A 23 6.62 -3.37 1.87
C VAL A 23 7.34 -4.70 1.62
N TRP A 24 6.64 -5.75 1.15
CA TRP A 24 7.21 -7.08 0.98
C TRP A 24 8.46 -7.09 0.07
N SER A 25 8.49 -6.30 -0.96
CA SER A 25 9.66 -6.19 -1.85
C SER A 25 10.94 -5.78 -1.11
N LYS A 26 10.82 -4.99 -0.05
CA LYS A 26 11.94 -4.62 0.83
C LYS A 26 12.31 -5.73 1.80
N ILE A 27 11.32 -6.47 2.28
CA ILE A 27 11.51 -7.61 3.21
C ILE A 27 12.15 -8.78 2.47
N SER A 28 11.68 -9.11 1.27
CA SER A 28 12.12 -10.29 0.51
C SER A 28 13.59 -10.28 0.11
N THR A 29 14.23 -9.11 0.04
CA THR A 29 15.66 -8.97 -0.27
C THR A 29 16.56 -9.43 0.90
N SER A 30 16.05 -9.34 2.14
CA SER A 30 16.73 -9.81 3.34
C SER A 30 15.66 -10.21 4.38
N PRO A 31 15.04 -11.38 4.22
CA PRO A 31 13.84 -11.76 4.98
C PRO A 31 14.17 -12.24 6.40
N VAL A 32 15.20 -11.69 7.01
CA VAL A 32 15.64 -12.03 8.37
C VAL A 32 15.58 -10.77 9.25
N LEU A 33 14.98 -10.92 10.40
CA LEU A 33 15.11 -9.96 11.49
C LEU A 33 15.79 -10.62 12.70
N THR A 34 16.51 -9.83 13.46
CA THR A 34 17.19 -10.29 14.66
C THR A 34 16.49 -9.67 15.86
N ALA A 35 15.99 -10.51 16.74
CA ALA A 35 15.38 -10.13 18.01
C ALA A 35 16.37 -10.38 19.15
N LYS A 36 16.58 -9.38 20.01
CA LYS A 36 17.43 -9.46 21.20
C LYS A 36 16.59 -9.06 22.42
N ASN A 37 16.39 -9.97 23.33
CA ASN A 37 15.63 -9.71 24.55
C ASN A 37 16.47 -8.99 25.62
N THR A 38 15.82 -8.52 26.68
CA THR A 38 16.47 -7.79 27.79
C THR A 38 17.47 -8.65 28.57
N SER A 39 17.38 -9.98 28.49
CA SER A 39 18.35 -10.91 29.10
C SER A 39 19.58 -11.15 28.21
N GLY A 40 19.67 -10.48 27.07
CA GLY A 40 20.78 -10.59 26.11
C GLY A 40 20.67 -11.76 25.13
N GLY A 41 19.61 -12.57 25.22
CA GLY A 41 19.34 -13.66 24.27
C GLY A 41 19.02 -13.11 22.89
N THR A 42 19.66 -13.65 21.86
CA THR A 42 19.49 -13.24 20.46
C THR A 42 18.85 -14.36 19.66
N THR A 43 17.83 -14.04 18.88
CA THR A 43 17.11 -14.98 18.01
C THR A 43 17.00 -14.38 16.61
N SER A 44 17.43 -15.14 15.60
CA SER A 44 17.19 -14.80 14.19
C SER A 44 15.85 -15.38 13.74
N ILE A 45 15.01 -14.54 13.17
CA ILE A 45 13.68 -14.92 12.67
C ILE A 45 13.68 -14.74 11.16
N THR A 46 13.63 -15.85 10.43
CA THR A 46 13.46 -15.84 8.96
C THR A 46 11.97 -15.68 8.65
N LEU A 47 11.66 -14.75 7.77
CA LEU A 47 10.30 -14.45 7.30
C LEU A 47 10.06 -15.09 5.93
N THR A 48 8.83 -15.48 5.66
CA THR A 48 8.40 -16.00 4.35
C THR A 48 7.17 -15.25 3.88
N SER A 49 6.91 -15.23 2.58
CA SER A 49 5.74 -14.58 1.99
C SER A 49 4.41 -15.14 2.50
N THR A 50 4.41 -16.41 2.93
CA THR A 50 3.21 -17.11 3.40
C THR A 50 2.92 -16.90 4.89
N MET A 51 3.89 -16.42 5.67
CA MET A 51 3.68 -16.07 7.07
C MET A 51 2.73 -14.89 7.18
N THR A 52 1.89 -14.91 8.20
CA THR A 52 1.03 -13.78 8.56
C THR A 52 1.74 -12.81 9.50
N ILE A 53 1.21 -11.61 9.64
CA ILE A 53 1.70 -10.66 10.67
C ILE A 53 1.53 -11.26 12.07
N GLY A 54 0.44 -12.00 12.32
CA GLY A 54 0.23 -12.73 13.58
C GLY A 54 1.32 -13.76 13.88
N ASP A 55 1.83 -14.44 12.84
CA ASP A 55 2.97 -15.36 13.00
C ASP A 55 4.24 -14.61 13.39
N VAL A 56 4.48 -13.42 12.84
CA VAL A 56 5.61 -12.56 13.23
C VAL A 56 5.50 -12.15 14.69
N VAL A 57 4.32 -11.71 15.12
CA VAL A 57 4.04 -11.38 16.53
C VAL A 57 4.33 -12.57 17.44
N THR A 58 3.87 -13.75 17.08
CA THR A 58 4.09 -14.98 17.85
C THR A 58 5.58 -15.31 17.97
N LYS A 59 6.33 -15.19 16.86
CA LYS A 59 7.79 -15.46 16.86
C LYS A 59 8.56 -14.45 17.70
N LEU A 60 8.21 -13.17 17.64
CA LEU A 60 8.83 -12.14 18.48
C LEU A 60 8.56 -12.39 19.97
N ASN A 61 7.32 -12.73 20.32
CA ASN A 61 6.96 -13.07 21.69
C ASN A 61 7.70 -14.34 22.18
N SER A 62 7.85 -15.34 21.32
CA SER A 62 8.64 -16.54 21.62
C SER A 62 10.14 -16.26 21.78
N ALA A 63 10.66 -15.19 21.18
CA ALA A 63 12.04 -14.74 21.35
C ALA A 63 12.23 -13.92 22.66
N GLY A 64 11.19 -13.76 23.45
CA GLY A 64 11.24 -13.07 24.74
C GLY A 64 11.00 -11.55 24.65
N LEU A 65 10.45 -11.08 23.54
CA LEU A 65 9.98 -9.70 23.39
C LEU A 65 8.48 -9.61 23.70
N SER A 66 7.94 -8.42 23.73
CA SER A 66 6.50 -8.17 23.81
C SER A 66 6.05 -7.49 22.52
N ALA A 67 5.46 -8.24 21.63
CA ALA A 67 4.98 -7.77 20.33
C ALA A 67 3.44 -7.82 20.28
N ALA A 68 2.85 -6.81 19.66
CA ALA A 68 1.41 -6.73 19.40
C ALA A 68 1.15 -6.07 18.03
N PHE A 69 0.03 -6.41 17.43
CA PHE A 69 -0.45 -5.78 16.20
C PHE A 69 -1.79 -5.10 16.47
N SER A 70 -1.89 -3.82 16.13
CA SER A 70 -3.08 -3.02 16.41
C SER A 70 -4.13 -3.14 15.30
N SER A 71 -5.36 -2.76 15.61
CA SER A 71 -6.45 -2.65 14.63
C SER A 71 -6.22 -1.54 13.59
N SER A 72 -5.29 -0.64 13.84
CA SER A 72 -4.84 0.41 12.90
C SER A 72 -3.65 -0.02 12.04
N GLY A 73 -3.37 -1.31 11.94
CA GLY A 73 -2.32 -1.83 11.06
C GLY A 73 -0.89 -1.62 11.54
N VAL A 74 -0.67 -1.31 12.82
CA VAL A 74 0.64 -1.01 13.39
C VAL A 74 1.18 -2.20 14.16
N LEU A 75 2.40 -2.63 13.83
CA LEU A 75 3.18 -3.60 14.61
C LEU A 75 4.01 -2.85 15.64
N ALA A 76 3.81 -3.15 16.91
CA ALA A 76 4.56 -2.58 18.03
C ALA A 76 5.35 -3.68 18.75
N VAL A 77 6.58 -3.37 19.17
CA VAL A 77 7.45 -4.31 19.88
C VAL A 77 8.13 -3.57 21.04
N THR A 78 8.14 -4.23 22.20
CA THR A 78 8.83 -3.77 23.42
C THR A 78 9.58 -4.94 24.07
N GLY A 79 10.30 -4.71 25.15
CA GLY A 79 10.99 -5.76 25.92
C GLY A 79 12.29 -6.27 25.25
N GLY A 80 12.88 -5.49 24.36
CA GLY A 80 14.14 -5.84 23.73
C GLY A 80 14.42 -5.02 22.48
N GLU A 81 15.33 -5.48 21.65
CA GLU A 81 15.76 -4.82 20.43
C GLU A 81 15.40 -5.67 19.21
N VAL A 82 15.01 -5.04 18.11
CA VAL A 82 14.81 -5.69 16.81
C VAL A 82 15.64 -4.98 15.76
N SER A 83 16.34 -5.71 14.93
CA SER A 83 17.21 -5.18 13.89
C SER A 83 17.10 -5.95 12.57
N GLY A 84 17.67 -5.38 11.52
CA GLY A 84 17.66 -5.94 10.16
C GLY A 84 16.72 -5.18 9.22
N ASN A 85 16.89 -5.40 7.91
CA ASN A 85 16.09 -4.73 6.88
C ASN A 85 14.59 -5.06 6.98
N ALA A 86 14.28 -6.29 7.37
CA ALA A 86 12.89 -6.69 7.58
C ALA A 86 12.25 -5.95 8.75
N ALA A 87 13.00 -5.71 9.83
CA ALA A 87 12.55 -4.92 10.97
C ALA A 87 12.30 -3.45 10.57
N GLU A 88 13.16 -2.90 9.74
CA GLU A 88 13.01 -1.54 9.21
C GLU A 88 11.78 -1.43 8.31
N ALA A 89 11.59 -2.36 7.39
CA ALA A 89 10.43 -2.38 6.49
C ALA A 89 9.10 -2.55 7.25
N LEU A 90 9.09 -3.32 8.34
CA LEU A 90 7.93 -3.50 9.22
C LEU A 90 7.74 -2.35 10.23
N GLY A 91 8.64 -1.38 10.25
CA GLY A 91 8.57 -0.22 11.16
C GLY A 91 8.87 -0.54 12.62
N ILE A 92 9.56 -1.65 12.91
CA ILE A 92 9.89 -2.11 14.27
C ILE A 92 11.40 -2.13 14.56
N LYS A 93 12.22 -1.61 13.65
CA LYS A 93 13.65 -1.53 13.88
C LYS A 93 13.96 -0.67 15.09
N SER A 94 14.69 -1.23 16.03
CA SER A 94 15.21 -0.50 17.17
C SER A 94 16.24 0.50 16.68
N GLY A 95 15.96 1.77 16.84
CA GLY A 95 16.81 2.87 16.39
C GLY A 95 17.26 3.72 17.53
N SER A 96 18.38 4.40 17.33
CA SER A 96 19.06 5.28 18.26
C SER A 96 18.28 6.54 18.67
N GLU A 97 17.03 6.70 18.23
CA GLU A 97 16.30 7.98 18.37
C GLU A 97 15.16 7.96 19.38
N ASN A 98 14.91 6.84 20.05
CA ASN A 98 13.85 6.78 21.02
C ASN A 98 14.40 6.70 22.45
N THR A 99 14.63 7.87 23.03
CA THR A 99 15.10 8.02 24.42
C THR A 99 14.06 7.63 25.48
N SER A 100 12.86 7.25 25.08
CA SER A 100 11.74 6.97 25.99
C SER A 100 11.49 5.48 26.26
N GLY A 101 12.30 4.56 25.69
CA GLY A 101 12.10 3.12 25.86
C GLY A 101 10.84 2.56 25.17
N VAL A 102 10.07 3.41 24.52
CA VAL A 102 8.98 3.03 23.63
C VAL A 102 9.55 3.00 22.23
N TRP A 103 9.71 1.80 21.68
CA TRP A 103 10.13 1.64 20.29
C TRP A 103 9.17 2.38 19.38
N ALA A 104 9.72 3.00 18.36
CA ALA A 104 8.94 3.79 17.41
C ALA A 104 7.66 3.06 17.08
N ASN A 105 6.52 3.70 17.30
CA ASN A 105 5.26 3.19 16.83
C ASN A 105 5.44 2.86 15.35
N GLY A 106 5.34 1.57 15.02
CA GLY A 106 5.54 1.12 13.66
C GLY A 106 4.64 1.90 12.72
N ASN A 107 5.10 2.10 11.51
CA ASN A 107 4.27 2.67 10.47
C ASN A 107 3.08 1.74 10.22
N THR A 108 1.92 2.31 9.91
CA THR A 108 0.76 1.52 9.47
C THR A 108 1.15 0.68 8.26
N LEU A 109 0.94 -0.63 8.35
CA LEU A 109 1.19 -1.55 7.26
C LEU A 109 -0.03 -1.64 6.36
N PHE A 110 0.19 -1.59 5.06
CA PHE A 110 -0.86 -1.67 4.05
C PHE A 110 -0.65 -2.89 3.16
N THR A 111 -1.77 -3.50 2.75
CA THR A 111 -1.78 -4.46 1.65
C THR A 111 -1.71 -3.73 0.33
N GLN A 112 -1.08 -4.34 -0.66
CA GLN A 112 -1.12 -3.89 -2.03
C GLN A 112 -1.98 -4.85 -2.83
N GLY A 113 -3.21 -4.43 -3.12
CA GLY A 113 -4.09 -5.10 -4.06
C GLY A 113 -3.94 -4.50 -5.45
N VAL A 114 -3.95 -5.33 -6.47
CA VAL A 114 -3.99 -4.91 -7.86
C VAL A 114 -5.32 -5.36 -8.45
N ASN A 115 -6.19 -4.41 -8.72
CA ASN A 115 -7.45 -4.66 -9.40
C ASN A 115 -7.43 -4.08 -10.80
N TYR A 116 -8.07 -4.77 -11.76
CA TYR A 116 -8.28 -4.19 -13.07
C TYR A 116 -9.36 -3.12 -12.98
N ALA A 117 -9.15 -2.02 -13.70
CA ALA A 117 -10.15 -0.97 -13.80
C ALA A 117 -11.44 -1.51 -14.42
N VAL A 118 -12.55 -1.12 -13.83
CA VAL A 118 -13.91 -1.39 -14.33
C VAL A 118 -14.60 -0.07 -14.67
N ALA A 119 -15.67 -0.15 -15.47
CA ALA A 119 -16.35 1.04 -15.98
C ALA A 119 -16.85 2.01 -14.88
N SER A 120 -17.14 1.48 -13.69
CA SER A 120 -17.57 2.28 -12.52
C SER A 120 -16.45 3.02 -11.81
N ASN A 121 -15.18 2.74 -12.10
CA ASN A 121 -14.08 3.45 -11.46
C ASN A 121 -13.97 4.89 -11.92
N THR A 122 -13.57 5.76 -11.01
CA THR A 122 -13.31 7.17 -11.29
C THR A 122 -11.88 7.39 -11.81
N LEU A 123 -11.65 8.50 -12.50
CA LEU A 123 -10.31 8.88 -12.97
C LEU A 123 -9.34 9.07 -11.80
N GLY A 124 -9.82 9.54 -10.64
CA GLY A 124 -9.02 9.68 -9.44
C GLY A 124 -8.51 8.34 -8.90
N GLU A 125 -9.36 7.29 -8.89
CA GLU A 125 -8.98 5.93 -8.49
C GLU A 125 -7.96 5.31 -9.45
N LEU A 126 -7.96 5.73 -10.72
CA LEU A 126 -6.96 5.33 -11.71
C LEU A 126 -5.62 6.05 -11.54
N GLY A 127 -5.50 6.96 -10.58
CA GLY A 127 -4.31 7.79 -10.41
C GLY A 127 -4.11 8.80 -11.56
N ILE A 128 -5.14 9.02 -12.39
CA ILE A 128 -5.09 10.03 -13.43
C ILE A 128 -5.18 11.38 -12.72
N SER A 129 -4.04 12.06 -12.68
CA SER A 129 -3.95 13.38 -12.08
C SER A 129 -4.86 14.34 -12.84
N THR A 130 -5.88 14.83 -12.14
CA THR A 130 -6.70 15.94 -12.57
C THR A 130 -6.20 17.26 -11.96
N ALA A 131 -4.90 17.31 -11.58
CA ALA A 131 -4.24 18.54 -11.13
C ALA A 131 -4.28 19.55 -12.28
N LYS A 132 -5.12 20.50 -12.11
CA LYS A 132 -5.69 21.45 -13.03
C LYS A 132 -4.68 22.45 -13.58
N PRO A 133 -4.57 22.59 -14.89
CA PRO A 133 -4.43 23.92 -15.46
C PRO A 133 -5.74 24.68 -15.21
N SER A 134 -5.67 25.99 -15.08
CA SER A 134 -6.78 26.88 -14.69
C SER A 134 -8.09 26.77 -15.52
N SER A 135 -8.15 25.91 -16.53
CA SER A 135 -9.29 25.72 -17.44
C SER A 135 -10.01 24.37 -17.35
N GLY A 136 -9.61 23.46 -16.45
CA GLY A 136 -10.21 22.11 -16.37
C GLY A 136 -9.69 21.17 -17.46
N TYR A 137 -9.69 19.84 -17.19
CA TYR A 137 -9.44 18.86 -18.24
C TYR A 137 -10.70 18.69 -19.06
N ALA A 138 -10.56 18.76 -20.36
CA ALA A 138 -11.62 18.40 -21.29
C ALA A 138 -11.10 17.32 -22.25
N LEU A 139 -11.94 16.35 -22.53
CA LEU A 139 -11.76 15.49 -23.68
C LEU A 139 -12.36 16.21 -24.89
N ALA A 140 -11.54 16.53 -25.86
CA ALA A 140 -11.99 17.19 -27.08
C ALA A 140 -12.36 16.13 -28.12
N VAL A 141 -13.59 16.20 -28.63
CA VAL A 141 -14.09 15.34 -29.70
C VAL A 141 -14.01 16.13 -31.02
N TYR A 142 -13.31 15.57 -32.00
CA TYR A 142 -13.14 16.15 -33.32
C TYR A 142 -13.85 15.27 -34.38
N ASN A 143 -14.37 15.86 -35.42
CA ASN A 143 -14.89 15.13 -36.56
C ASN A 143 -13.77 14.75 -37.55
N SER A 144 -14.14 14.04 -38.62
CA SER A 144 -13.20 13.61 -39.67
C SER A 144 -12.52 14.76 -40.42
N SER A 145 -13.07 15.97 -40.33
CA SER A 145 -12.50 17.19 -40.92
C SER A 145 -11.61 17.95 -39.92
N ASN A 146 -11.29 17.33 -38.78
CA ASN A 146 -10.50 17.91 -37.69
C ASN A 146 -11.12 19.19 -37.08
N ALA A 147 -12.43 19.31 -37.13
CA ALA A 147 -13.17 20.38 -36.47
C ALA A 147 -13.65 19.92 -35.09
N LEU A 148 -13.47 20.77 -34.07
CA LEU A 148 -13.94 20.50 -32.72
C LEU A 148 -15.47 20.39 -32.70
N VAL A 149 -15.98 19.25 -32.27
CA VAL A 149 -17.42 18.96 -32.15
C VAL A 149 -17.90 19.20 -30.72
N LYS A 150 -17.12 18.75 -29.73
CA LYS A 150 -17.49 18.81 -28.31
C LYS A 150 -16.27 18.76 -27.42
N GLU A 151 -16.37 19.48 -26.30
CA GLU A 151 -15.52 19.28 -25.14
C GLU A 151 -16.31 18.62 -24.03
N ILE A 152 -15.75 17.55 -23.44
CA ILE A 152 -16.32 16.83 -22.30
C ILE A 152 -15.42 17.14 -21.10
N SER A 153 -15.98 17.86 -20.15
CA SER A 153 -15.27 18.17 -18.91
C SER A 153 -15.14 16.92 -18.06
N VAL A 154 -13.94 16.65 -17.55
CA VAL A 154 -13.64 15.53 -16.66
C VAL A 154 -12.99 16.02 -15.38
N SER A 155 -13.22 15.29 -14.29
CA SER A 155 -12.64 15.56 -12.98
C SER A 155 -12.17 14.24 -12.36
N SER A 156 -11.54 14.30 -11.20
CA SER A 156 -11.15 13.09 -10.46
C SER A 156 -12.34 12.19 -10.09
N SER A 157 -13.54 12.78 -9.96
CA SER A 157 -14.77 12.04 -9.66
C SER A 157 -15.51 11.53 -10.91
N THR A 158 -15.07 11.88 -12.12
CA THR A 158 -15.67 11.40 -13.37
C THR A 158 -15.39 9.90 -13.51
N ARG A 159 -16.44 9.11 -13.77
CA ARG A 159 -16.34 7.67 -13.96
C ARG A 159 -16.00 7.35 -15.41
N ILE A 160 -15.42 6.18 -15.63
CA ILE A 160 -15.10 5.71 -16.99
C ILE A 160 -16.36 5.54 -17.83
N ASP A 161 -17.45 4.99 -17.26
CA ASP A 161 -18.73 4.80 -17.96
C ASP A 161 -19.42 6.12 -18.32
N ASP A 162 -19.25 7.18 -17.53
CA ASP A 162 -19.73 8.52 -17.87
C ASP A 162 -19.02 9.05 -19.14
N ILE A 163 -17.72 8.81 -19.26
CA ILE A 163 -16.94 9.19 -20.44
C ILE A 163 -17.42 8.41 -21.67
N PHE A 164 -17.58 7.09 -21.56
CA PHE A 164 -18.10 6.27 -22.66
C PHE A 164 -19.50 6.69 -23.07
N SER A 165 -20.37 6.99 -22.10
CA SER A 165 -21.73 7.46 -22.36
C SER A 165 -21.73 8.81 -23.09
N ALA A 166 -20.85 9.72 -22.71
CA ALA A 166 -20.70 10.99 -23.39
C ALA A 166 -20.14 10.86 -24.80
N LEU A 167 -19.17 9.96 -25.02
CA LEU A 167 -18.55 9.72 -26.33
C LEU A 167 -19.50 9.00 -27.28
N SER A 168 -20.32 8.07 -26.79
CA SER A 168 -21.27 7.30 -27.63
C SER A 168 -22.33 8.17 -28.29
N GLN A 169 -22.68 9.32 -27.68
CA GLN A 169 -23.58 10.31 -28.28
C GLN A 169 -23.03 10.91 -29.60
N TYR A 170 -21.72 10.76 -29.84
CA TYR A 170 -21.03 11.23 -31.04
C TYR A 170 -20.58 10.06 -31.95
N GLY A 171 -21.15 8.84 -31.73
CA GLY A 171 -20.86 7.66 -32.54
C GLY A 171 -19.46 7.05 -32.28
N ILE A 172 -18.84 7.39 -31.14
CA ILE A 172 -17.56 6.80 -30.72
C ILE A 172 -17.87 5.64 -29.78
N THR A 173 -17.47 4.43 -30.14
CA THR A 173 -17.70 3.17 -29.40
C THR A 173 -16.40 2.51 -28.96
#